data_02ebc7b1f3abe44cb13d018146611f43
#
_entry.id   02ebc7b1f3abe44cb13d018146611f43
#
_cell.length_a   1.000
_cell.length_b   1.000
_cell.length_c   1.000
_cell.angle_alpha   90.00
_cell.angle_beta   90.00
_cell.angle_gamma   90.00
#
_symmetry.space_group_name_H-M   'P 1'
#
loop_
_entity.id
_entity.type
_entity.pdbx_description
1 polymer ?
#
loop_
_entity_poly.entity_id
_entity_poly.type
_entity_poly.pdbx_seq_one_letter_code
_entity_poly.pdbx_strand_id
1 'polypeptide(L)'
;MPETLTVPPFSARIVERLSVGATSRRERVIHSLDGLESPVHPDTLASTGADLWRLLQKQLPDGAGPVDFLLGLDAGGILPTVSLADAARLPYKIAWKLHLPLDGAVRFSEPHAMRTDVFAYGIAPGQRIVIVDDEITTGRTLADLTRRLREAGAVPLAAA
;
A
#
# COMPACT_ATOMS: atom_id res chain seq x y z
N MET A 1 -18.78 32.01 -15.10
CA MET A 1 -17.48 31.68 -14.50
C MET A 1 -17.62 30.27 -13.99
N PRO A 2 -16.84 29.28 -14.44
CA PRO A 2 -16.88 27.96 -13.81
C PRO A 2 -16.33 28.11 -12.38
N GLU A 3 -17.10 27.64 -11.40
CA GLU A 3 -16.62 27.51 -10.02
C GLU A 3 -15.34 26.67 -10.05
N THR A 4 -14.28 27.19 -9.48
CA THR A 4 -13.05 26.45 -9.28
C THR A 4 -13.38 25.36 -8.27
N LEU A 5 -13.59 24.13 -8.75
CA LEU A 5 -13.77 22.95 -7.90
C LEU A 5 -12.48 22.82 -7.07
N THR A 6 -12.56 23.20 -5.80
CA THR A 6 -11.47 22.97 -4.85
C THR A 6 -11.43 21.47 -4.58
N VAL A 7 -10.33 20.82 -4.96
CA VAL A 7 -10.07 19.41 -4.67
C VAL A 7 -10.04 19.26 -3.14
N PRO A 8 -10.89 18.40 -2.53
CA PRO A 8 -10.86 18.21 -1.09
C PRO A 8 -9.50 17.64 -0.67
N PRO A 9 -8.90 18.16 0.41
CA PRO A 9 -7.64 17.62 0.92
C PRO A 9 -7.83 16.18 1.43
N PHE A 10 -6.75 15.40 1.41
CA PHE A 10 -6.73 14.09 2.05
C PHE A 10 -7.10 14.24 3.53
N SER A 11 -7.98 13.37 4.01
CA SER A 11 -8.39 13.31 5.42
C SER A 11 -8.47 11.86 5.90
N ALA A 12 -8.19 11.64 7.18
CA ALA A 12 -8.30 10.35 7.81
C ALA A 12 -8.77 10.49 9.26
N ARG A 13 -9.48 9.49 9.78
CA ARG A 13 -9.91 9.41 11.18
C ARG A 13 -10.03 7.97 11.66
N ILE A 14 -9.94 7.76 12.95
CA ILE A 14 -10.12 6.45 13.59
C ILE A 14 -11.60 6.26 13.93
N VAL A 15 -12.12 5.06 13.64
CA VAL A 15 -13.47 4.63 14.01
C VAL A 15 -13.42 3.27 14.70
N GLU A 16 -14.37 3.02 15.62
CA GLU A 16 -14.56 1.69 16.18
C GLU A 16 -15.47 0.86 15.29
N ARG A 17 -15.10 -0.41 15.10
CA ARG A 17 -15.91 -1.39 14.36
C ARG A 17 -17.10 -1.81 15.23
N LEU A 18 -18.29 -1.87 14.65
CA LEU A 18 -19.51 -2.30 15.34
C LEU A 18 -19.47 -3.78 15.74
N SER A 19 -18.80 -4.62 14.95
CA SER A 19 -18.61 -6.03 15.25
C SER A 19 -17.19 -6.48 14.89
N VAL A 20 -16.53 -7.14 15.81
CA VAL A 20 -15.18 -7.66 15.64
C VAL A 20 -15.10 -9.10 16.12
N GLY A 21 -14.42 -9.97 15.36
CA GLY A 21 -14.01 -11.27 15.87
C GLY A 21 -12.98 -11.15 16.99
N ALA A 22 -12.85 -12.16 17.83
CA ALA A 22 -11.97 -12.14 19.00
C ALA A 22 -10.51 -11.81 18.70
N THR A 23 -10.04 -12.06 17.47
CA THR A 23 -8.65 -11.80 17.01
C THR A 23 -8.52 -10.56 16.14
N SER A 24 -9.64 -9.87 15.83
CA SER A 24 -9.64 -8.74 14.93
C SER A 24 -9.41 -7.43 15.70
N ARG A 25 -8.72 -6.49 15.06
CA ARG A 25 -8.54 -5.15 15.59
C ARG A 25 -9.89 -4.42 15.74
N ARG A 26 -10.10 -3.76 16.87
CA ARG A 26 -11.32 -3.01 17.17
C ARG A 26 -11.39 -1.69 16.41
N GLU A 27 -10.28 -0.98 16.35
CA GLU A 27 -10.17 0.30 15.66
C GLU A 27 -9.80 0.09 14.18
N ARG A 28 -10.29 1.00 13.33
CA ARG A 28 -9.92 1.10 11.93
C ARG A 28 -9.74 2.56 11.55
N VAL A 29 -8.74 2.84 10.76
CA VAL A 29 -8.64 4.12 10.04
C VAL A 29 -9.57 4.07 8.84
N ILE A 30 -10.37 5.11 8.69
CA ILE A 30 -11.07 5.41 7.44
C ILE A 30 -10.54 6.72 6.88
N HIS A 31 -10.47 6.82 5.56
CA HIS A 31 -9.86 7.96 4.90
C HIS A 31 -10.57 8.30 3.59
N SER A 32 -10.29 9.49 3.06
CA SER A 32 -10.97 10.01 1.87
C SER A 32 -10.74 9.21 0.57
N LEU A 33 -9.85 8.21 0.57
CA LEU A 33 -9.62 7.34 -0.60
C LEU A 33 -10.31 5.97 -0.51
N ASP A 34 -10.94 5.61 0.61
CA ASP A 34 -11.59 4.30 0.76
C ASP A 34 -13.01 4.24 0.19
N GLY A 35 -13.61 5.40 -0.09
CA GLY A 35 -14.95 5.50 -0.65
C GLY A 35 -16.08 5.08 0.30
N LEU A 36 -15.80 4.95 1.61
CA LEU A 36 -16.78 4.51 2.59
C LEU A 36 -17.81 5.59 2.95
N GLU A 37 -17.37 6.83 3.12
CA GLU A 37 -18.24 7.93 3.55
C GLU A 37 -18.75 8.77 2.37
N SER A 38 -17.92 8.94 1.36
CA SER A 38 -18.24 9.73 0.18
C SER A 38 -17.54 9.17 -1.06
N PRO A 39 -18.06 9.45 -2.28
CA PRO A 39 -17.36 9.08 -3.49
C PRO A 39 -15.97 9.69 -3.57
N VAL A 40 -15.00 8.91 -4.01
CA VAL A 40 -13.63 9.39 -4.23
C VAL A 40 -13.58 10.19 -5.53
N HIS A 41 -13.21 11.46 -5.44
CA HIS A 41 -13.06 12.29 -6.63
C HIS A 41 -11.74 11.96 -7.35
N PRO A 42 -11.71 11.84 -8.69
CA PRO A 42 -10.48 11.55 -9.43
C PRO A 42 -9.32 12.50 -9.13
N ASP A 43 -9.62 13.80 -8.98
CA ASP A 43 -8.59 14.81 -8.66
C ASP A 43 -8.00 14.63 -7.25
N THR A 44 -8.82 14.18 -6.28
CA THR A 44 -8.33 13.83 -4.94
C THR A 44 -7.38 12.63 -5.01
N LEU A 45 -7.73 11.61 -5.78
CA LEU A 45 -6.87 10.46 -5.98
C LEU A 45 -5.54 10.88 -6.65
N ALA A 46 -5.60 11.66 -7.73
CA ALA A 46 -4.42 12.12 -8.45
C ALA A 46 -3.51 13.01 -7.60
N SER A 47 -4.08 13.96 -6.85
CA SER A 47 -3.30 14.86 -5.98
C SER A 47 -2.64 14.09 -4.83
N THR A 48 -3.34 13.12 -4.22
CA THR A 48 -2.77 12.28 -3.18
C THR A 48 -1.59 11.46 -3.69
N GLY A 49 -1.70 10.87 -4.88
CA GLY A 49 -0.59 10.15 -5.51
C GLY A 49 0.63 11.04 -5.77
N ALA A 50 0.41 12.25 -6.25
CA ALA A 50 1.48 13.22 -6.48
C ALA A 50 2.17 13.63 -5.16
N ASP A 51 1.40 13.84 -4.09
CA ASP A 51 1.93 14.18 -2.77
C ASP A 51 2.73 13.01 -2.16
N LEU A 52 2.21 11.79 -2.26
CA LEU A 52 2.92 10.58 -1.83
C LEU A 52 4.24 10.42 -2.59
N TRP A 53 4.22 10.60 -3.90
CA TRP A 53 5.45 10.50 -4.70
C TRP A 53 6.49 11.54 -4.28
N ARG A 54 6.08 12.79 -4.09
CA ARG A 54 6.97 13.86 -3.62
C ARG A 54 7.57 13.58 -2.24
N LEU A 55 6.80 13.00 -1.32
CA LEU A 55 7.28 12.59 0.00
C LEU A 55 8.22 11.40 -0.08
N LEU A 56 7.86 10.38 -0.88
CA LEU A 56 8.65 9.17 -1.06
C LEU A 56 10.03 9.46 -1.65
N GLN A 57 10.12 10.35 -2.65
CA GLN A 57 11.40 10.74 -3.24
C GLN A 57 12.41 11.27 -2.22
N LYS A 58 11.94 11.89 -1.13
CA LYS A 58 12.80 12.39 -0.03
C LYS A 58 13.24 11.28 0.93
N GLN A 59 12.58 10.12 0.90
CA GLN A 59 12.83 8.98 1.78
C GLN A 59 13.64 7.87 1.08
N LEU A 60 13.70 7.89 -0.24
CA LEU A 60 14.50 6.92 -0.97
C LEU A 60 15.99 7.09 -0.61
N PRO A 61 16.71 5.99 -0.31
CA PRO A 61 18.12 6.05 0.01
C PRO A 61 18.95 6.64 -1.13
N ASP A 62 19.92 7.48 -0.80
CA ASP A 62 20.89 8.00 -1.78
C ASP A 62 21.58 6.83 -2.49
N GLY A 63 21.63 6.87 -3.81
CA GLY A 63 22.26 5.83 -4.62
C GLY A 63 21.49 4.51 -4.72
N ALA A 64 20.25 4.43 -4.21
CA ALA A 64 19.43 3.22 -4.28
C ALA A 64 19.15 2.75 -5.74
N GLY A 65 19.35 3.63 -6.72
CA GLY A 65 18.98 3.39 -8.10
C GLY A 65 17.46 3.44 -8.34
N PRO A 66 16.99 3.14 -9.55
CA PRO A 66 15.58 3.25 -9.90
C PRO A 66 14.73 2.23 -9.13
N VAL A 67 13.49 2.61 -8.80
CA VAL A 67 12.47 1.69 -8.29
C VAL A 67 11.98 0.84 -9.46
N ASP A 68 11.95 -0.48 -9.29
CA ASP A 68 11.48 -1.38 -10.35
C ASP A 68 9.94 -1.45 -10.38
N PHE A 69 9.30 -1.49 -9.23
CA PHE A 69 7.83 -1.40 -9.11
C PHE A 69 7.38 -1.07 -7.67
N LEU A 70 6.09 -0.71 -7.55
CA LEU A 70 5.38 -0.55 -6.29
C LEU A 70 4.68 -1.86 -5.93
N LEU A 71 4.71 -2.26 -4.66
CA LEU A 71 3.99 -3.43 -4.15
C LEU A 71 2.91 -2.98 -3.16
N GLY A 72 1.67 -2.94 -3.62
CA GLY A 72 0.51 -2.62 -2.79
C GLY A 72 -0.02 -3.82 -2.02
N LEU A 73 -0.65 -3.59 -0.86
CA LEU A 73 -1.25 -4.64 -0.05
C LEU A 73 -2.79 -4.67 -0.23
N ASP A 74 -3.33 -5.87 -0.42
CA ASP A 74 -4.79 -6.10 -0.52
C ASP A 74 -5.44 -5.97 0.88
N ALA A 75 -6.49 -5.18 1.01
CA ALA A 75 -7.24 -4.43 0.00
C ALA A 75 -7.00 -2.91 0.08
N GLY A 76 -6.69 -2.35 1.24
CA GLY A 76 -6.62 -0.90 1.46
C GLY A 76 -5.50 -0.22 0.69
N GLY A 77 -4.36 -0.89 0.55
CA GLY A 77 -3.22 -0.40 -0.21
C GLY A 77 -3.40 -0.34 -1.73
N ILE A 78 -4.50 -0.89 -2.29
CA ILE A 78 -4.69 -0.93 -3.75
C ILE A 78 -4.82 0.48 -4.33
N LEU A 79 -5.74 1.30 -3.83
CA LEU A 79 -5.96 2.65 -4.37
C LEU A 79 -4.75 3.58 -4.20
N PRO A 80 -4.12 3.66 -3.02
CA PRO A 80 -2.86 4.39 -2.86
C PRO A 80 -1.78 3.94 -3.84
N THR A 81 -1.65 2.63 -4.06
CA THR A 81 -0.66 2.09 -5.01
C THR A 81 -0.93 2.53 -6.43
N VAL A 82 -2.18 2.42 -6.91
CA VAL A 82 -2.56 2.83 -8.28
C VAL A 82 -2.32 4.33 -8.46
N SER A 83 -2.73 5.14 -7.50
CA SER A 83 -2.55 6.59 -7.52
C SER A 83 -1.06 6.97 -7.56
N LEU A 84 -0.25 6.35 -6.69
CA LEU A 84 1.20 6.58 -6.65
C LEU A 84 1.88 6.09 -7.94
N ALA A 85 1.47 4.94 -8.49
CA ALA A 85 2.01 4.38 -9.73
C ALA A 85 1.78 5.34 -10.91
N ASP A 86 0.58 5.90 -11.02
CA ASP A 86 0.28 6.89 -12.06
C ASP A 86 1.12 8.16 -11.91
N ALA A 87 1.22 8.71 -10.70
CA ALA A 87 2.02 9.91 -10.42
C ALA A 87 3.53 9.69 -10.65
N ALA A 88 4.05 8.53 -10.26
CA ALA A 88 5.46 8.19 -10.37
C ALA A 88 5.86 7.62 -11.75
N ARG A 89 4.89 7.26 -12.59
CA ARG A 89 5.08 6.50 -13.84
C ARG A 89 5.83 5.19 -13.62
N LEU A 90 5.51 4.50 -12.53
CA LEU A 90 6.10 3.22 -12.17
C LEU A 90 5.10 2.07 -12.35
N PRO A 91 5.57 0.88 -12.73
CA PRO A 91 4.73 -0.30 -12.69
C PRO A 91 4.38 -0.68 -11.25
N TYR A 92 3.31 -1.45 -11.06
CA TYR A 92 2.94 -1.94 -9.74
C TYR A 92 2.51 -3.40 -9.76
N LYS A 93 2.56 -4.02 -8.60
CA LYS A 93 1.96 -5.32 -8.26
C LYS A 93 1.13 -5.17 -7.01
N ILE A 94 0.19 -6.10 -6.82
CA ILE A 94 -0.59 -6.20 -5.59
C ILE A 94 -0.28 -7.55 -4.93
N ALA A 95 0.00 -7.53 -3.64
CA ALA A 95 0.06 -8.72 -2.81
C ALA A 95 -1.36 -9.09 -2.38
N TRP A 96 -1.79 -10.31 -2.70
CA TRP A 96 -3.16 -10.77 -2.55
C TRP A 96 -3.33 -11.75 -1.40
N LYS A 97 -4.48 -11.75 -0.76
CA LYS A 97 -4.93 -12.79 0.19
C LYS A 97 -5.43 -14.05 -0.54
N LEU A 98 -4.78 -14.39 -1.65
CA LEU A 98 -5.10 -15.51 -2.51
C LEU A 98 -3.87 -16.40 -2.69
N HIS A 99 -3.98 -17.67 -2.34
CA HIS A 99 -2.94 -18.66 -2.59
C HIS A 99 -3.15 -19.27 -3.97
N LEU A 100 -2.28 -18.95 -4.92
CA LEU A 100 -2.34 -19.37 -6.32
C LEU A 100 -1.08 -20.15 -6.70
N PRO A 101 -1.16 -21.09 -7.66
CA PRO A 101 -0.01 -21.86 -8.12
C PRO A 101 0.83 -21.03 -9.14
N LEU A 102 1.38 -19.90 -8.66
CA LEU A 102 2.22 -19.00 -9.45
C LEU A 102 3.63 -18.98 -8.88
N ASP A 103 4.62 -18.88 -9.77
CA ASP A 103 6.04 -18.86 -9.41
C ASP A 103 6.43 -17.56 -8.67
N GLY A 104 7.55 -17.63 -7.93
CA GLY A 104 8.11 -16.49 -7.22
C GLY A 104 7.19 -15.95 -6.14
N ALA A 105 6.41 -16.82 -5.48
CA ALA A 105 5.52 -16.46 -4.40
C ALA A 105 6.30 -16.13 -3.12
N VAL A 106 6.16 -14.91 -2.62
CA VAL A 106 6.61 -14.49 -1.30
C VAL A 106 5.40 -14.45 -0.38
N ARG A 107 5.34 -15.39 0.58
CA ARG A 107 4.29 -15.43 1.61
C ARG A 107 4.72 -14.65 2.84
N PHE A 108 3.84 -13.82 3.35
CA PHE A 108 4.01 -13.07 4.60
C PHE A 108 2.70 -13.04 5.41
N SER A 109 2.76 -12.56 6.65
CA SER A 109 1.64 -12.58 7.56
C SER A 109 1.08 -11.19 7.84
N GLU A 110 -0.25 -11.08 7.81
CA GLU A 110 -1.03 -9.93 8.31
C GLU A 110 -1.79 -10.35 9.58
N PRO A 111 -1.20 -10.22 10.78
CA PRO A 111 -1.69 -10.85 12.01
C PRO A 111 -3.11 -10.44 12.44
N HIS A 112 -3.60 -9.31 11.99
CA HIS A 112 -4.90 -8.73 12.37
C HIS A 112 -5.99 -8.91 11.33
N ALA A 113 -5.68 -9.56 10.20
CA ALA A 113 -6.66 -9.85 9.16
C ALA A 113 -7.42 -11.16 9.44
N MET A 114 -8.63 -11.29 8.89
CA MET A 114 -9.38 -12.56 8.91
C MET A 114 -8.65 -13.66 8.14
N ARG A 115 -7.95 -13.29 7.07
CA ARG A 115 -7.00 -14.13 6.33
C ARG A 115 -5.61 -13.58 6.62
N THR A 116 -4.82 -14.33 7.35
CA THR A 116 -3.50 -13.90 7.81
C THR A 116 -2.42 -14.04 6.75
N ASP A 117 -2.59 -14.95 5.79
CA ASP A 117 -1.62 -15.18 4.74
C ASP A 117 -1.85 -14.27 3.54
N VAL A 118 -0.81 -13.56 3.15
CA VAL A 118 -0.76 -12.68 1.98
C VAL A 118 0.39 -13.13 1.08
N PHE A 119 0.20 -13.04 -0.23
CA PHE A 119 1.14 -13.55 -1.23
C PHE A 119 1.48 -12.46 -2.24
N ALA A 120 2.77 -12.18 -2.40
CA ALA A 120 3.30 -11.38 -3.51
C ALA A 120 3.91 -12.33 -4.55
N TYR A 121 3.44 -12.29 -5.79
CA TYR A 121 3.85 -13.19 -6.85
C TYR A 121 4.85 -12.56 -7.83
N GLY A 122 5.68 -13.43 -8.45
CA GLY A 122 6.65 -13.02 -9.45
C GLY A 122 7.69 -12.05 -8.88
N ILE A 123 8.12 -12.30 -7.65
CA ILE A 123 9.24 -11.60 -7.02
C ILE A 123 10.54 -12.28 -7.43
N ALA A 124 11.49 -11.49 -7.92
CA ALA A 124 12.78 -11.97 -8.34
C ALA A 124 13.93 -11.29 -7.59
N PRO A 125 15.08 -11.98 -7.43
CA PRO A 125 16.26 -11.38 -6.82
C PRO A 125 16.71 -10.09 -7.52
N GLY A 126 17.17 -9.13 -6.74
CA GLY A 126 17.66 -7.83 -7.21
C GLY A 126 16.58 -6.79 -7.48
N GLN A 127 15.29 -7.16 -7.51
CA GLN A 127 14.21 -6.19 -7.73
C GLN A 127 14.12 -5.20 -6.59
N ARG A 128 14.08 -3.91 -6.93
CA ARG A 128 13.98 -2.78 -6.01
C ARG A 128 12.54 -2.34 -5.86
N ILE A 129 11.99 -2.52 -4.67
CA ILE A 129 10.56 -2.49 -4.41
C ILE A 129 10.25 -1.38 -3.38
N VAL A 130 9.22 -0.60 -3.65
CA VAL A 130 8.56 0.25 -2.65
C VAL A 130 7.25 -0.41 -2.25
N ILE A 131 7.06 -0.60 -0.94
CA ILE A 131 5.83 -1.18 -0.39
C ILE A 131 4.82 -0.05 -0.16
N VAL A 132 3.54 -0.29 -0.48
CA VAL A 132 2.47 0.71 -0.32
C VAL A 132 1.30 0.10 0.43
N ASP A 133 0.85 0.79 1.50
CA ASP A 133 -0.33 0.39 2.26
C ASP A 133 -1.11 1.64 2.70
N ASP A 134 -2.40 1.49 3.03
CA ASP A 134 -3.25 2.59 3.50
C ASP A 134 -3.06 2.88 5.00
N GLU A 135 -2.57 1.89 5.76
CA GLU A 135 -2.50 2.00 7.21
C GLU A 135 -1.37 1.16 7.80
N ILE A 136 -0.51 1.79 8.60
CA ILE A 136 0.48 1.11 9.42
C ILE A 136 0.10 1.25 10.90
N THR A 137 -0.22 0.14 11.57
CA THR A 137 -0.53 0.11 13.00
C THR A 137 0.66 -0.33 13.85
N THR A 138 0.89 -1.62 13.94
CA THR A 138 2.00 -2.20 14.73
C THR A 138 3.28 -2.37 13.91
N GLY A 139 3.23 -2.18 12.61
CA GLY A 139 4.33 -2.42 11.69
C GLY A 139 4.69 -3.91 11.47
N ARG A 140 3.99 -4.85 12.09
CA ARG A 140 4.33 -6.29 12.00
C ARG A 140 4.22 -6.84 10.60
N THR A 141 3.15 -6.48 9.88
CA THR A 141 2.94 -6.88 8.47
C THR A 141 4.09 -6.38 7.61
N LEU A 142 4.42 -5.09 7.74
CA LEU A 142 5.49 -4.45 6.98
C LEU A 142 6.86 -5.06 7.30
N ALA A 143 7.14 -5.33 8.58
CA ALA A 143 8.39 -5.96 9.01
C ALA A 143 8.53 -7.38 8.47
N ASP A 144 7.47 -8.20 8.54
CA ASP A 144 7.50 -9.57 8.01
C ASP A 144 7.65 -9.57 6.49
N LEU A 145 6.88 -8.72 5.77
CA LEU A 145 7.02 -8.58 4.31
C LEU A 145 8.43 -8.15 3.91
N THR A 146 8.98 -7.12 4.56
CA THR A 146 10.34 -6.64 4.29
C THR A 146 11.38 -7.75 4.47
N ARG A 147 11.27 -8.54 5.54
CA ARG A 147 12.14 -9.69 5.78
C ARG A 147 11.99 -10.75 4.69
N ARG A 148 10.76 -11.12 4.33
CA ARG A 148 10.49 -12.13 3.29
C ARG A 148 10.96 -11.72 1.91
N LEU A 149 10.80 -10.43 1.55
CA LEU A 149 11.33 -9.90 0.29
C LEU A 149 12.86 -10.00 0.24
N ARG A 150 13.55 -9.68 1.34
CA ARG A 150 15.01 -9.83 1.44
C ARG A 150 15.44 -11.29 1.36
N GLU A 151 14.73 -12.21 2.02
CA GLU A 151 14.99 -13.66 1.92
C GLU A 151 14.83 -14.17 0.47
N ALA A 152 13.92 -13.59 -0.31
CA ALA A 152 13.74 -13.86 -1.74
C ALA A 152 14.79 -13.15 -2.62
N GLY A 153 15.72 -12.40 -2.04
CA GLY A 153 16.77 -11.66 -2.74
C GLY A 153 16.33 -10.31 -3.32
N ALA A 154 15.09 -9.88 -3.07
CA ALA A 154 14.63 -8.57 -3.48
C ALA A 154 15.13 -7.47 -2.51
N VAL A 155 15.06 -6.22 -2.95
CA VAL A 155 15.57 -5.05 -2.23
C VAL A 155 14.40 -4.10 -1.91
N PRO A 156 13.74 -4.26 -0.75
CA PRO A 156 12.76 -3.27 -0.31
C PRO A 156 13.46 -1.96 0.04
N LEU A 157 13.12 -0.89 -0.68
CA LEU A 157 13.77 0.42 -0.56
C LEU A 157 13.11 1.32 0.48
N ALA A 158 11.78 1.35 0.48
CA ALA A 158 10.95 2.19 1.34
C ALA A 158 9.53 1.63 1.47
N ALA A 159 8.75 2.24 2.36
CA ALA A 159 7.30 2.07 2.43
C ALA A 159 6.61 3.44 2.38
N ALA A 160 5.45 3.52 1.72
CA ALA A 160 4.62 4.69 1.57
C ALA A 160 3.18 4.39 2.01
#